data_dfa69488dd634c738c17ae05ba4c16a5
#
_entry.id   dfa69488dd634c738c17ae05ba4c16a5
#
_cell.length_a   1.000
_cell.length_b   1.000
_cell.length_c   1.000
_cell.angle_alpha   90.00
_cell.angle_beta   90.00
_cell.angle_gamma   90.00
#
_symmetry.space_group_name_H-M   'P 1'
#
loop_
_entity.id
_entity.type
_entity.pdbx_description
1 polymer ?
#
loop_
_entity_poly.entity_id
_entity_poly.type
_entity_poly.pdbx_seq_one_letter_code
_entity_poly.pdbx_strand_id
1 'polypeptide(L)'
;MSKSFIIDAVRSPIGLKNGDMIGIRPDDLTAQVLKGLLARNPDIEPEMIDDVVVGCAYPEGPQGHLIAKSIGVLAGLPIESTGKVINRFCGSSMDAAHQLSTSSECGDIDVGIAAGIEDMFSVPM
;
A
#
# COMPACT_ATOMS: atom_id res chain seq x y z
N MET A 1 -14.88 21.76 -6.09
CA MET A 1 -13.98 20.68 -5.64
C MET A 1 -14.63 19.34 -5.96
N SER A 2 -13.90 18.48 -6.63
CA SER A 2 -14.30 17.09 -6.79
C SER A 2 -14.27 16.40 -5.40
N LYS A 3 -15.02 15.32 -5.27
CA LYS A 3 -15.00 14.50 -4.05
C LYS A 3 -14.23 13.24 -4.35
N SER A 4 -13.38 12.80 -3.43
CA SER A 4 -12.76 11.49 -3.46
C SER A 4 -13.67 10.44 -2.79
N PHE A 5 -13.55 9.19 -3.21
CA PHE A 5 -14.33 8.08 -2.68
C PHE A 5 -13.44 6.89 -2.37
N ILE A 6 -13.71 6.22 -1.27
CA ILE A 6 -13.13 4.90 -0.99
C ILE A 6 -14.02 3.86 -1.67
N ILE A 7 -13.45 3.13 -2.63
CA ILE A 7 -14.19 2.15 -3.43
C ILE A 7 -14.22 0.80 -2.73
N ASP A 8 -13.08 0.34 -2.23
CA ASP A 8 -12.96 -0.96 -1.55
C ASP A 8 -11.79 -0.93 -0.56
N ALA A 9 -11.77 -1.90 0.35
CA ALA A 9 -10.69 -2.08 1.31
C ALA A 9 -10.50 -3.56 1.63
N VAL A 10 -9.25 -4.00 1.71
CA VAL A 10 -8.87 -5.37 2.04
C VAL A 10 -7.68 -5.36 3.00
N ARG A 11 -7.45 -6.50 3.64
CA ARG A 11 -6.28 -6.68 4.50
C ARG A 11 -5.83 -8.13 4.53
N SER A 12 -4.58 -8.36 4.89
CA SER A 12 -4.09 -9.67 5.31
C SER A 12 -4.60 -10.04 6.72
N PRO A 13 -4.52 -11.29 7.14
CA PRO A 13 -4.56 -11.63 8.55
C PRO A 13 -3.48 -10.86 9.34
N ILE A 14 -3.68 -10.70 10.64
CA ILE A 14 -2.66 -10.15 11.54
C ILE A 14 -1.72 -11.30 11.95
N GLY A 15 -0.42 -11.11 11.77
CA GLY A 15 0.58 -12.06 12.23
C GLY A 15 0.66 -12.12 13.75
N LEU A 16 0.71 -13.31 14.28
CA LEU A 16 0.87 -13.55 15.72
C LEU A 16 2.32 -13.85 16.05
N LYS A 17 2.73 -13.52 17.28
CA LYS A 17 4.02 -13.95 17.82
C LYS A 17 4.11 -15.49 17.78
N ASN A 18 5.15 -16.02 17.16
CA ASN A 18 5.33 -17.44 16.88
C ASN A 18 4.27 -18.05 15.95
N GLY A 19 3.62 -17.25 15.12
CA GLY A 19 2.62 -17.69 14.13
C GLY A 19 3.21 -17.95 12.74
N ASP A 20 2.34 -18.39 11.84
CA ASP A 20 2.70 -18.86 10.49
C ASP A 20 3.12 -17.72 9.53
N MET A 21 2.94 -16.47 9.92
CA MET A 21 3.34 -15.33 9.09
C MET A 21 4.81 -14.93 9.28
N ILE A 22 5.51 -15.54 10.23
CA ILE A 22 6.94 -15.28 10.43
C ILE A 22 7.72 -15.79 9.22
N GLY A 23 8.59 -14.93 8.67
CA GLY A 23 9.40 -15.24 7.50
C GLY A 23 8.72 -14.97 6.16
N ILE A 24 7.44 -14.56 6.15
CA ILE A 24 6.80 -14.04 4.95
C ILE A 24 7.35 -12.63 4.71
N ARG A 25 7.89 -12.40 3.52
CA ARG A 25 8.40 -11.07 3.16
C ARG A 25 7.26 -10.05 3.12
N PRO A 26 7.43 -8.88 3.73
CA PRO A 26 6.38 -7.87 3.81
C PRO A 26 5.97 -7.30 2.44
N ASP A 27 6.91 -7.14 1.51
CA ASP A 27 6.64 -6.69 0.15
C ASP A 27 5.79 -7.72 -0.63
N ASP A 28 6.12 -9.00 -0.55
CA ASP A 28 5.36 -10.08 -1.19
C ASP A 28 3.94 -10.19 -0.61
N LEU A 29 3.81 -10.13 0.72
CA LEU A 29 2.50 -10.16 1.39
C LEU A 29 1.63 -9.00 0.94
N THR A 30 2.18 -7.79 0.93
CA THR A 30 1.42 -6.61 0.55
C THR A 30 1.06 -6.63 -0.94
N ALA A 31 1.97 -7.11 -1.80
CA ALA A 31 1.66 -7.31 -3.22
C ALA A 31 0.51 -8.30 -3.44
N GLN A 32 0.45 -9.38 -2.66
CA GLN A 32 -0.68 -10.32 -2.71
C GLN A 32 -1.99 -9.66 -2.28
N VAL A 33 -1.97 -8.82 -1.25
CA VAL A 33 -3.13 -8.06 -0.80
C VAL A 33 -3.62 -7.11 -1.90
N LEU A 34 -2.70 -6.40 -2.58
CA LEU A 34 -3.04 -5.55 -3.72
C LEU A 34 -3.62 -6.33 -4.89
N LYS A 35 -3.04 -7.48 -5.22
CA LYS A 35 -3.62 -8.37 -6.27
C LYS A 35 -5.04 -8.79 -5.92
N GLY A 36 -5.28 -9.13 -4.65
CA GLY A 36 -6.62 -9.47 -4.17
C GLY A 36 -7.60 -8.30 -4.27
N LEU A 37 -7.15 -7.08 -3.97
CA LEU A 37 -7.96 -5.86 -4.11
C LEU A 37 -8.35 -5.61 -5.57
N LEU A 38 -7.38 -5.68 -6.49
CA LEU A 38 -7.63 -5.51 -7.93
C LEU A 38 -8.56 -6.59 -8.49
N ALA A 39 -8.36 -7.85 -8.10
CA ALA A 39 -9.20 -8.96 -8.53
C ALA A 39 -10.67 -8.82 -8.09
N ARG A 40 -10.93 -8.14 -6.97
CA ARG A 40 -12.28 -7.83 -6.49
C ARG A 40 -12.94 -6.69 -7.25
N ASN A 41 -12.16 -5.88 -7.94
CA ASN A 41 -12.60 -4.68 -8.65
C ASN A 41 -12.18 -4.76 -10.13
N PRO A 42 -12.77 -5.67 -10.91
CA PRO A 42 -12.32 -5.97 -12.28
C PRO A 42 -12.50 -4.81 -13.27
N ASP A 43 -13.30 -3.83 -12.91
CA ASP A 43 -13.49 -2.60 -13.72
C ASP A 43 -12.34 -1.59 -13.52
N ILE A 44 -11.47 -1.81 -12.54
CA ILE A 44 -10.28 -1.00 -12.30
C ILE A 44 -9.08 -1.74 -12.88
N GLU A 45 -8.66 -1.33 -14.06
CA GLU A 45 -7.45 -1.89 -14.68
C GLU A 45 -6.18 -1.38 -13.99
N PRO A 46 -5.12 -2.19 -13.90
CA PRO A 46 -3.85 -1.78 -13.27
C PRO A 46 -3.29 -0.46 -13.81
N GLU A 47 -3.51 -0.18 -15.09
CA GLU A 47 -3.08 1.03 -15.79
C GLU A 47 -3.79 2.30 -15.31
N MET A 48 -4.92 2.17 -14.63
CA MET A 48 -5.64 3.30 -14.03
C MET A 48 -5.03 3.77 -12.72
N ILE A 49 -4.12 2.98 -12.12
CA ILE A 49 -3.53 3.32 -10.83
C ILE A 49 -2.38 4.30 -11.01
N ASP A 50 -2.59 5.54 -10.59
CA ASP A 50 -1.61 6.62 -10.69
C ASP A 50 -0.53 6.54 -9.62
N ASP A 51 -0.93 6.29 -8.37
CA ASP A 51 -0.01 6.32 -7.23
C ASP A 51 -0.36 5.28 -6.16
N VAL A 52 0.69 4.72 -5.55
CA VAL A 52 0.61 3.82 -4.39
C VAL A 52 1.30 4.48 -3.21
N VAL A 53 0.56 4.84 -2.18
CA VAL A 53 1.11 5.43 -0.96
C VAL A 53 1.09 4.41 0.15
N VAL A 54 2.28 4.04 0.63
CA VAL A 54 2.43 3.04 1.69
C VAL A 54 2.87 3.71 2.99
N GLY A 55 2.06 3.54 4.03
CA GLY A 55 2.42 3.91 5.39
C GLY A 55 3.27 2.82 6.03
N CYS A 56 4.44 3.20 6.56
CA CYS A 56 5.34 2.29 7.27
C CYS A 56 6.05 3.07 8.38
N ALA A 57 5.97 2.57 9.62
CA ALA A 57 6.58 3.25 10.77
C ALA A 57 8.09 3.02 10.84
N TYR A 58 8.56 1.86 10.43
CA TYR A 58 9.98 1.49 10.43
C TYR A 58 10.41 1.01 9.05
N PRO A 59 10.59 1.92 8.07
CA PRO A 59 10.91 1.58 6.68
C PRO A 59 12.37 1.16 6.54
N GLU A 60 12.71 0.02 7.11
CA GLU A 60 14.06 -0.54 7.16
C GLU A 60 14.03 -2.01 6.71
N GLY A 61 15.21 -2.55 6.38
CA GLY A 61 15.36 -3.96 6.00
C GLY A 61 14.41 -4.37 4.87
N PRO A 62 13.63 -5.46 5.00
CA PRO A 62 12.76 -5.95 3.95
C PRO A 62 11.55 -5.05 3.68
N GLN A 63 11.24 -4.09 4.54
CA GLN A 63 10.23 -3.06 4.34
C GLN A 63 10.83 -1.67 4.09
N GLY A 64 12.12 -1.61 3.78
CA GLY A 64 12.87 -0.38 3.54
C GLY A 64 12.78 0.15 2.11
N HIS A 65 13.62 1.13 1.85
CA HIS A 65 13.71 1.83 0.56
C HIS A 65 12.36 2.38 0.09
N LEU A 66 12.13 2.36 -1.21
CA LEU A 66 10.86 2.76 -1.82
C LEU A 66 9.94 1.54 -1.97
N ILE A 67 9.60 0.89 -0.85
CA ILE A 67 8.82 -0.34 -0.84
C ILE A 67 7.47 -0.20 -1.57
N ALA A 68 6.87 0.99 -1.56
CA ALA A 68 5.62 1.26 -2.29
C ALA A 68 5.76 0.94 -3.79
N LYS A 69 6.88 1.34 -4.41
CA LYS A 69 7.15 1.05 -5.82
C LYS A 69 7.39 -0.45 -6.04
N SER A 70 8.14 -1.08 -5.16
CA SER A 70 8.39 -2.53 -5.22
C SER A 70 7.09 -3.33 -5.12
N ILE A 71 6.22 -2.97 -4.19
CA ILE A 71 4.89 -3.59 -4.02
C ILE A 71 4.05 -3.42 -5.28
N GLY A 72 4.02 -2.21 -5.86
CA GLY A 72 3.27 -1.93 -7.10
C GLY A 72 3.73 -2.85 -8.24
N VAL A 73 5.04 -2.94 -8.49
CA VAL A 73 5.60 -3.81 -9.53
C VAL A 73 5.30 -5.28 -9.26
N LEU A 74 5.48 -5.75 -8.02
CA LEU A 74 5.16 -7.13 -7.62
C LEU A 74 3.67 -7.44 -7.75
N ALA A 75 2.81 -6.46 -7.56
CA ALA A 75 1.37 -6.60 -7.74
C ALA A 75 0.92 -6.58 -9.20
N GLY A 76 1.80 -6.21 -10.13
CA GLY A 76 1.53 -6.16 -11.57
C GLY A 76 1.05 -4.79 -12.05
N LEU A 77 1.27 -3.73 -11.28
CA LEU A 77 1.01 -2.36 -11.74
C LEU A 77 2.05 -1.96 -12.79
N PRO A 78 1.68 -1.08 -13.73
CA PRO A 78 2.59 -0.58 -14.75
C PRO A 78 3.74 0.25 -14.16
N ILE A 79 4.79 0.44 -14.94
CA ILE A 79 5.96 1.20 -14.51
C ILE A 79 5.63 2.68 -14.28
N GLU A 80 4.60 3.18 -14.91
CA GLU A 80 4.11 4.55 -14.81
C GLU A 80 3.45 4.83 -13.47
N SER A 81 2.83 3.83 -12.83
CA SER A 81 2.27 3.99 -11.48
C SER A 81 3.38 4.39 -10.52
N THR A 82 3.22 5.53 -9.87
CA THR A 82 4.21 6.03 -8.91
C THR A 82 4.07 5.37 -7.55
N GLY A 83 4.98 5.65 -6.64
CA GLY A 83 4.90 5.11 -5.30
C GLY A 83 5.68 5.96 -4.32
N LYS A 84 5.14 6.16 -3.14
CA LYS A 84 5.85 6.83 -2.04
C LYS A 84 5.59 6.13 -0.70
N VAL A 85 6.55 6.27 0.19
CA VAL A 85 6.45 5.78 1.56
C VAL A 85 6.32 6.97 2.49
N ILE A 86 5.39 6.89 3.43
CA ILE A 86 5.18 7.93 4.42
C ILE A 86 5.25 7.35 5.83
N ASN A 87 5.69 8.17 6.77
CA ASN A 87 5.82 7.77 8.15
C ASN A 87 5.16 8.78 9.08
N ARG A 88 4.15 8.31 9.78
CA ARG A 88 3.48 9.00 10.89
C ARG A 88 3.21 7.96 12.00
N PHE A 89 4.19 7.07 12.22
CA PHE A 89 4.10 5.91 13.11
C PHE A 89 2.77 5.14 12.90
N CYS A 90 2.01 4.91 13.96
CA CYS A 90 0.75 4.15 13.88
C CYS A 90 -0.33 4.80 13.00
N GLY A 91 -0.21 6.08 12.68
CA GLY A 91 -1.12 6.82 11.79
C GLY A 91 -0.71 6.83 10.32
N SER A 92 0.37 6.13 9.93
CA SER A 92 0.97 6.23 8.58
C SER A 92 0.00 5.85 7.46
N SER A 93 -0.69 4.72 7.57
CA SER A 93 -1.63 4.29 6.52
C SER A 93 -2.89 5.16 6.44
N MET A 94 -3.34 5.71 7.56
CA MET A 94 -4.42 6.70 7.56
C MET A 94 -3.99 7.98 6.87
N ASP A 95 -2.77 8.46 7.13
CA ASP A 95 -2.21 9.63 6.46
C ASP A 95 -2.02 9.38 4.95
N ALA A 96 -1.65 8.15 4.55
CA ALA A 96 -1.61 7.75 3.15
C ALA A 96 -2.98 7.94 2.46
N ALA A 97 -4.05 7.48 3.10
CA ALA A 97 -5.41 7.67 2.59
C ALA A 97 -5.80 9.14 2.49
N HIS A 98 -5.46 9.96 3.49
CA HIS A 98 -5.72 11.40 3.45
C HIS A 98 -4.96 12.11 2.33
N GLN A 99 -3.70 11.76 2.10
CA GLN A 99 -2.90 12.38 1.03
C GLN A 99 -3.46 12.04 -0.35
N LEU A 100 -3.82 10.78 -0.60
CA LEU A 100 -4.44 10.37 -1.86
C LEU A 100 -5.82 11.02 -2.07
N SER A 101 -6.62 11.11 -1.01
CA SER A 101 -7.89 11.84 -1.06
C SER A 101 -7.69 13.29 -1.49
N THR A 102 -6.74 13.98 -0.90
CA THR A 102 -6.40 15.37 -1.24
C THR A 102 -5.90 15.47 -2.68
N SER A 103 -4.99 14.60 -3.10
CA SER A 103 -4.46 14.60 -4.48
C SER A 103 -5.57 14.37 -5.52
N SER A 104 -6.50 13.45 -5.24
CA SER A 104 -7.65 13.20 -6.11
C SER A 104 -8.60 14.42 -6.16
N GLU A 105 -8.88 15.05 -5.03
CA GLU A 105 -9.73 16.24 -4.99
C GLU A 105 -9.11 17.44 -5.69
N CYS A 106 -7.78 17.55 -5.70
CA CYS A 106 -7.04 18.58 -6.45
C CYS A 106 -6.91 18.27 -7.94
N GLY A 107 -7.21 17.03 -8.36
CA GLY A 107 -7.09 16.60 -9.75
C GLY A 107 -5.67 16.18 -10.15
N ASP A 108 -4.80 15.90 -9.19
CA ASP A 108 -3.44 15.41 -9.45
C ASP A 108 -3.44 13.94 -9.86
N ILE A 109 -4.38 13.17 -9.35
CA ILE A 109 -4.57 11.74 -9.65
C ILE A 109 -6.07 11.43 -9.79
N ASP A 110 -6.37 10.38 -10.54
CA ASP A 110 -7.73 9.84 -10.66
C ASP A 110 -7.95 8.65 -9.72
N VAL A 111 -7.01 7.71 -9.68
CA VAL A 111 -7.10 6.50 -8.86
C VAL A 111 -5.79 6.25 -8.11
N GLY A 112 -5.88 6.05 -6.81
CA GLY A 112 -4.71 5.74 -5.97
C GLY A 112 -4.99 4.60 -4.99
N ILE A 113 -3.92 3.96 -4.53
CA ILE A 113 -3.98 2.91 -3.51
C ILE A 113 -3.24 3.37 -2.26
N ALA A 114 -3.97 3.50 -1.16
CA ALA A 114 -3.38 3.68 0.17
C ALA A 114 -3.17 2.32 0.81
N ALA A 115 -1.98 2.04 1.29
CA ALA A 115 -1.66 0.80 1.97
C ALA A 115 -0.87 1.06 3.26
N GLY A 116 -0.82 0.06 4.12
CA GLY A 116 0.01 0.05 5.31
C GLY A 116 0.73 -1.28 5.44
N ILE A 117 1.96 -1.23 5.89
CA ILE A 117 2.80 -2.40 6.10
C ILE A 117 3.61 -2.23 7.37
N GLU A 118 3.70 -3.29 8.17
CA GLU A 118 4.58 -3.33 9.33
C GLU A 118 4.95 -4.76 9.67
N ASP A 119 6.18 -5.15 9.41
CA ASP A 119 6.75 -6.44 9.78
C ASP A 119 7.66 -6.28 10.99
N MET A 120 7.08 -6.43 12.17
CA MET A 120 7.80 -6.31 13.44
C MET A 120 8.61 -7.57 13.80
N PHE A 121 8.52 -8.64 13.00
CA PHE A 121 9.37 -9.81 13.17
C PHE A 121 10.74 -9.61 12.55
N SER A 122 10.78 -8.99 11.36
CA SER A 122 12.04 -8.71 10.65
C SER A 122 12.66 -7.37 11.07
N VAL A 123 11.82 -6.40 11.47
CA VAL A 123 12.24 -5.06 11.90
C VAL A 123 11.63 -4.80 13.29
N PRO A 124 12.19 -5.37 14.35
CA PRO A 124 11.68 -5.16 15.70
C PRO A 124 11.95 -3.72 16.20
N MET A 125 11.02 -3.24 16.99
CA MET A 125 11.18 -1.97 17.72
C MET A 125 12.15 -2.13 18.89
#